data_7609b88c7928a25c0600c32d9c3afcaa
#
_entry.id   7609b88c7928a25c0600c32d9c3afcaa
#
_cell.length_a   1.000
_cell.length_b   1.000
_cell.length_c   1.000
_cell.angle_alpha   90.00
_cell.angle_beta   90.00
_cell.angle_gamma   90.00
#
_symmetry.space_group_name_H-M   'P 1'
#
loop_
_entity.id
_entity.type
_entity.pdbx_description
1 polymer ?
#
loop_
_entity_poly.entity_id
_entity_poly.type
_entity_poly.pdbx_seq_one_letter_code
_entity_poly.pdbx_strand_id
1 'polypeptide(L)'
;MKILLTGANGYIGMRLLPQLVDMGHQVLCTVRDEERFSIDEELRSQIELVEIDFLEKVVEGKVPKDIDVAYFLIHSMSSSTKDFVEMEAKTAKNFNLYLKDTQVEQVIYLSGIVNEDNLSSHLWSRKNVEKILAEGLFHLTVLRAGIIVGSGSSSFEIIRDLCEKLPVMITPKWVLTKTQPIAIRDIMSFLTGVLGHEETYDDSFDIAGPDVLSYKEMLQRYAEQRGFKNWILTVPVMTPKISSYWLYFVTSTSYKLALNLVDSMKVEVVARDQRLQKILDIEPHTYREAIDMAFKKIEQNLVMSSWKDSMVSGRFRKNIEKYIQVPKFGVLKDVKKMKIENPKQVLQNIWTIGGQKGWY
;
A
#
# COMPACT_ATOMS: atom_id res chain seq x y z
N MET A 1 11.49 23.04 1.31
CA MET A 1 10.58 22.78 2.45
C MET A 1 11.13 21.67 3.30
N LYS A 2 10.81 21.68 4.60
CA LYS A 2 11.08 20.57 5.52
C LYS A 2 9.81 19.75 5.69
N ILE A 3 9.86 18.50 5.28
CA ILE A 3 8.69 17.63 5.14
C ILE A 3 8.75 16.50 6.15
N LEU A 4 7.68 16.31 6.92
CA LEU A 4 7.49 15.15 7.77
C LEU A 4 6.78 14.04 6.97
N LEU A 5 7.47 12.92 6.74
CA LEU A 5 6.90 11.76 6.05
C LEU A 5 6.60 10.64 7.03
N THR A 6 5.32 10.46 7.37
CA THR A 6 4.90 9.31 8.18
C THR A 6 4.57 8.11 7.29
N GLY A 7 4.76 6.90 7.81
CA GLY A 7 4.58 5.69 7.01
C GLY A 7 5.63 5.54 5.90
N ALA A 8 6.84 6.10 6.10
CA ALA A 8 7.93 6.10 5.14
C ALA A 8 8.36 4.70 4.67
N ASN A 9 8.22 3.68 5.53
CA ASN A 9 8.50 2.28 5.21
C ASN A 9 7.33 1.53 4.54
N GLY A 10 6.21 2.22 4.27
CA GLY A 10 5.06 1.67 3.57
C GLY A 10 5.20 1.68 2.05
N TYR A 11 4.27 1.00 1.36
CA TYR A 11 4.25 0.91 -0.11
C TYR A 11 4.28 2.28 -0.82
N ILE A 12 3.51 3.24 -0.32
CA ILE A 12 3.44 4.62 -0.86
C ILE A 12 4.66 5.43 -0.40
N GLY A 13 4.98 5.40 0.89
CA GLY A 13 6.08 6.19 1.46
C GLY A 13 7.43 5.91 0.82
N MET A 14 7.76 4.62 0.61
CA MET A 14 9.00 4.20 -0.06
C MET A 14 9.12 4.69 -1.51
N ARG A 15 8.02 5.01 -2.18
CA ARG A 15 8.01 5.56 -3.54
C ARG A 15 7.99 7.08 -3.58
N LEU A 16 7.36 7.67 -2.58
CA LEU A 16 7.28 9.13 -2.47
C LEU A 16 8.60 9.72 -1.97
N LEU A 17 9.25 9.05 -1.02
CA LEU A 17 10.48 9.53 -0.40
C LEU A 17 11.58 9.96 -1.40
N PRO A 18 12.02 9.12 -2.36
CA PRO A 18 13.06 9.54 -3.31
C PRO A 18 12.61 10.73 -4.17
N GLN A 19 11.32 10.83 -4.52
CA GLN A 19 10.84 11.97 -5.31
C GLN A 19 10.90 13.28 -4.54
N LEU A 20 10.55 13.26 -3.24
CA LEU A 20 10.65 14.46 -2.39
C LEU A 20 12.11 14.91 -2.23
N VAL A 21 13.04 13.97 -2.10
CA VAL A 21 14.48 14.24 -2.03
C VAL A 21 15.00 14.79 -3.36
N ASP A 22 14.61 14.18 -4.49
CA ASP A 22 14.98 14.65 -5.84
C ASP A 22 14.44 16.04 -6.16
N MET A 23 13.30 16.44 -5.56
CA MET A 23 12.75 17.79 -5.64
C MET A 23 13.49 18.79 -4.73
N GLY A 24 14.50 18.36 -3.98
CA GLY A 24 15.31 19.21 -3.12
C GLY A 24 14.70 19.53 -1.76
N HIS A 25 13.74 18.73 -1.28
CA HIS A 25 13.16 18.90 0.05
C HIS A 25 13.99 18.20 1.13
N GLN A 26 14.01 18.79 2.34
CA GLN A 26 14.51 18.11 3.52
C GLN A 26 13.43 17.20 4.07
N VAL A 27 13.70 15.89 4.12
CA VAL A 27 12.68 14.91 4.53
C VAL A 27 13.03 14.28 5.87
N LEU A 28 12.13 14.47 6.85
CA LEU A 28 12.14 13.78 8.13
C LEU A 28 11.18 12.58 8.05
N CYS A 29 11.72 11.38 8.02
CA CYS A 29 10.95 10.15 7.99
C CYS A 29 10.64 9.69 9.41
N THR A 30 9.37 9.33 9.70
CA THR A 30 9.04 8.63 10.94
C THR A 30 8.82 7.15 10.67
N VAL A 31 9.42 6.33 11.50
CA VAL A 31 9.29 4.87 11.50
C VAL A 31 9.07 4.37 12.92
N ARG A 32 8.48 3.18 13.08
CA ARG A 32 8.30 2.55 14.40
C ARG A 32 9.56 1.85 14.90
N ASP A 33 10.45 1.49 13.97
CA ASP A 33 11.67 0.73 14.25
C ASP A 33 12.66 1.05 13.12
N GLU A 34 13.75 1.72 13.46
CA GLU A 34 14.77 2.12 12.49
C GLU A 34 15.50 0.93 11.87
N GLU A 35 15.66 -0.19 12.59
CA GLU A 35 16.31 -1.40 12.08
C GLU A 35 15.52 -2.02 10.91
N ARG A 36 14.22 -1.73 10.81
CA ARG A 36 13.33 -2.20 9.74
C ARG A 36 13.23 -1.28 8.53
N PHE A 37 13.83 -0.11 8.62
CA PHE A 37 13.83 0.85 7.53
C PHE A 37 15.03 0.60 6.62
N SER A 38 14.84 -0.19 5.57
CA SER A 38 15.90 -0.54 4.62
C SER A 38 15.75 0.26 3.34
N ILE A 39 16.66 1.20 3.11
CA ILE A 39 16.80 2.00 1.90
C ILE A 39 18.26 2.05 1.50
N ASP A 40 18.57 2.49 0.28
CA ASP A 40 19.92 2.66 -0.20
C ASP A 40 20.70 3.67 0.66
N GLU A 41 22.00 3.43 0.85
CA GLU A 41 22.85 4.28 1.69
C GLU A 41 22.91 5.73 1.18
N GLU A 42 22.86 5.93 -0.12
CA GLU A 42 22.83 7.24 -0.75
C GLU A 42 21.58 8.03 -0.32
N LEU A 43 20.39 7.43 -0.46
CA LEU A 43 19.14 8.04 -0.02
C LEU A 43 19.10 8.21 1.50
N ARG A 44 19.65 7.25 2.27
CA ARG A 44 19.71 7.30 3.72
C ARG A 44 20.50 8.50 4.24
N SER A 45 21.56 8.89 3.53
CA SER A 45 22.40 10.05 3.88
C SER A 45 21.72 11.41 3.66
N GLN A 46 20.63 11.45 2.87
CA GLN A 46 19.91 12.67 2.47
C GLN A 46 18.64 12.93 3.30
N ILE A 47 18.34 12.06 4.28
CA ILE A 47 17.13 12.16 5.09
C ILE A 47 17.45 12.17 6.58
N GLU A 48 16.55 12.77 7.34
CA GLU A 48 16.48 12.59 8.80
C GLU A 48 15.54 11.44 9.14
N LEU A 49 15.85 10.67 10.18
CA LEU A 49 15.04 9.55 10.65
C LEU A 49 14.74 9.69 12.12
N VAL A 50 13.47 9.53 12.49
CA VAL A 50 13.03 9.57 13.88
C VAL A 50 12.11 8.38 14.16
N GLU A 51 12.41 7.68 15.27
CA GLU A 51 11.57 6.57 15.73
C GLU A 51 10.39 7.10 16.54
N ILE A 52 9.18 6.94 15.96
CA ILE A 52 7.91 7.29 16.59
C ILE A 52 6.89 6.17 16.34
N ASP A 53 6.35 5.60 17.43
CA ASP A 53 5.13 4.81 17.37
C ASP A 53 3.94 5.70 17.75
N PHE A 54 3.12 6.05 16.77
CA PHE A 54 1.93 6.89 16.99
C PHE A 54 0.82 6.18 17.80
N LEU A 55 0.98 4.90 18.13
CA LEU A 55 0.11 4.20 19.07
C LEU A 55 0.53 4.39 20.53
N GLU A 56 1.75 4.83 20.77
CA GLU A 56 2.27 5.07 22.10
C GLU A 56 1.94 6.49 22.61
N LYS A 57 2.38 6.78 23.83
CA LYS A 57 2.22 8.12 24.43
C LYS A 57 3.06 9.13 23.66
N VAL A 58 2.45 10.27 23.35
CA VAL A 58 3.16 11.39 22.70
C VAL A 58 4.34 11.86 23.55
N VAL A 59 5.50 12.02 22.91
CA VAL A 59 6.73 12.52 23.52
C VAL A 59 7.01 13.90 22.91
N GLU A 60 6.93 14.94 23.72
CA GLU A 60 7.18 16.32 23.29
C GLU A 60 8.61 16.49 22.73
N GLY A 61 8.75 17.32 21.70
CA GLY A 61 10.02 17.66 21.08
C GLY A 61 10.62 16.58 20.16
N LYS A 62 9.97 15.45 19.95
CA LYS A 62 10.41 14.44 18.97
C LYS A 62 10.26 14.90 17.51
N VAL A 63 9.26 15.71 17.21
CA VAL A 63 9.08 16.33 15.90
C VAL A 63 9.61 17.76 15.99
N PRO A 64 10.52 18.17 15.08
CA PRO A 64 11.02 19.53 15.01
C PRO A 64 9.90 20.53 14.77
N LYS A 65 10.04 21.75 15.31
CA LYS A 65 9.01 22.79 15.15
C LYS A 65 8.97 23.39 13.75
N ASP A 66 10.06 23.32 13.03
CA ASP A 66 10.29 23.93 11.70
C ASP A 66 9.85 23.03 10.53
N ILE A 67 8.87 22.16 10.76
CA ILE A 67 8.24 21.37 9.68
C ILE A 67 7.24 22.25 8.93
N ASP A 68 7.36 22.33 7.60
CA ASP A 68 6.45 23.08 6.74
C ASP A 68 5.22 22.26 6.35
N VAL A 69 5.42 20.98 5.93
CA VAL A 69 4.37 20.09 5.43
C VAL A 69 4.51 18.71 6.03
N ALA A 70 3.39 18.03 6.26
CA ALA A 70 3.42 16.64 6.70
C ALA A 70 2.54 15.72 5.84
N TYR A 71 3.06 14.53 5.52
CA TYR A 71 2.30 13.46 4.89
C TYR A 71 1.84 12.44 5.93
N PHE A 72 0.54 12.21 5.99
CA PHE A 72 -0.03 11.14 6.81
C PHE A 72 -0.33 9.92 5.95
N LEU A 73 0.63 8.96 5.91
CA LEU A 73 0.53 7.73 5.11
C LEU A 73 0.47 6.46 5.97
N ILE A 74 0.20 6.61 7.27
CA ILE A 74 0.09 5.47 8.18
C ILE A 74 -1.22 4.73 7.92
N HIS A 75 -1.12 3.41 7.76
CA HIS A 75 -2.26 2.55 7.56
C HIS A 75 -2.04 1.16 8.16
N SER A 76 -2.99 0.68 8.94
CA SER A 76 -2.89 -0.58 9.68
C SER A 76 -3.88 -1.63 9.15
N MET A 77 -3.56 -2.33 8.04
CA MET A 77 -4.45 -3.38 7.49
C MET A 77 -4.32 -4.76 8.15
N SER A 78 -3.39 -4.96 9.08
CA SER A 78 -3.02 -6.29 9.59
C SER A 78 -3.69 -6.71 10.90
N SER A 79 -4.42 -5.81 11.57
CA SER A 79 -5.09 -6.08 12.86
C SER A 79 -6.53 -6.59 12.70
N SER A 80 -7.16 -7.06 13.79
CA SER A 80 -8.56 -7.47 13.80
C SER A 80 -9.47 -6.27 13.53
N THR A 81 -10.66 -6.50 12.94
CA THR A 81 -11.54 -5.43 12.43
C THR A 81 -11.96 -4.39 13.48
N LYS A 82 -12.10 -4.78 14.76
CA LYS A 82 -12.47 -3.84 15.85
C LYS A 82 -11.26 -3.04 16.33
N ASP A 83 -10.13 -3.72 16.55
CA ASP A 83 -8.89 -3.08 17.01
C ASP A 83 -8.34 -2.09 15.98
N PHE A 84 -8.56 -2.38 14.68
CA PHE A 84 -8.11 -1.57 13.56
C PHE A 84 -8.67 -0.13 13.58
N VAL A 85 -9.99 0.04 13.76
CA VAL A 85 -10.65 1.35 13.77
C VAL A 85 -10.15 2.22 14.92
N GLU A 86 -10.02 1.61 16.11
CA GLU A 86 -9.51 2.30 17.30
C GLU A 86 -8.04 2.68 17.16
N MET A 87 -7.23 1.79 16.59
CA MET A 87 -5.81 2.03 16.34
C MET A 87 -5.59 3.18 15.35
N GLU A 88 -6.32 3.21 14.22
CA GLU A 88 -6.22 4.30 13.26
C GLU A 88 -6.66 5.64 13.84
N ALA A 89 -7.76 5.65 14.59
CA ALA A 89 -8.23 6.86 15.27
C ALA A 89 -7.22 7.36 16.32
N LYS A 90 -6.62 6.46 17.12
CA LYS A 90 -5.57 6.81 18.08
C LYS A 90 -4.32 7.37 17.39
N THR A 91 -3.90 6.72 16.30
CA THR A 91 -2.76 7.16 15.49
C THR A 91 -2.96 8.58 14.96
N ALA A 92 -4.12 8.88 14.39
CA ALA A 92 -4.45 10.21 13.88
C ALA A 92 -4.52 11.28 14.99
N LYS A 93 -5.10 10.95 16.15
CA LYS A 93 -5.13 11.87 17.31
C LYS A 93 -3.72 12.17 17.82
N ASN A 94 -2.88 11.15 17.96
CA ASN A 94 -1.51 11.34 18.41
C ASN A 94 -0.68 12.13 17.37
N PHE A 95 -0.94 11.92 16.08
CA PHE A 95 -0.31 12.70 15.02
C PHE A 95 -0.65 14.20 15.15
N ASN A 96 -1.92 14.56 15.33
CA ASN A 96 -2.32 15.95 15.59
C ASN A 96 -1.61 16.53 16.83
N LEU A 97 -1.49 15.73 17.91
CA LEU A 97 -0.79 16.16 19.12
C LEU A 97 0.71 16.39 18.89
N TYR A 98 1.38 15.56 18.07
CA TYR A 98 2.79 15.79 17.71
C TYR A 98 3.00 17.06 16.90
N LEU A 99 2.00 17.47 16.08
CA LEU A 99 2.09 18.66 15.25
C LEU A 99 1.60 19.95 15.94
N LYS A 100 0.98 19.87 17.12
CA LYS A 100 0.33 20.98 17.79
C LYS A 100 1.26 22.21 17.99
N ASP A 101 2.53 21.98 18.31
CA ASP A 101 3.50 23.03 18.59
C ASP A 101 4.52 23.23 17.46
N THR A 102 4.18 22.76 16.25
CA THR A 102 4.99 22.91 15.04
C THR A 102 4.45 24.05 14.15
N GLN A 103 5.20 24.41 13.12
CA GLN A 103 4.83 25.41 12.11
C GLN A 103 4.19 24.78 10.86
N VAL A 104 3.73 23.53 10.97
CA VAL A 104 3.12 22.80 9.84
C VAL A 104 1.94 23.59 9.30
N GLU A 105 2.04 23.97 8.03
CA GLU A 105 0.99 24.68 7.31
C GLU A 105 0.00 23.71 6.62
N GLN A 106 0.52 22.62 6.03
CA GLN A 106 -0.28 21.67 5.27
C GLN A 106 -0.06 20.23 5.77
N VAL A 107 -1.16 19.47 5.91
CA VAL A 107 -1.13 18.01 6.05
C VAL A 107 -1.79 17.38 4.83
N ILE A 108 -1.07 16.45 4.19
CA ILE A 108 -1.55 15.70 3.03
C ILE A 108 -1.88 14.27 3.48
N TYR A 109 -3.13 13.86 3.31
CA TYR A 109 -3.63 12.53 3.69
C TYR A 109 -4.09 11.74 2.46
N LEU A 110 -3.56 10.52 2.29
CA LEU A 110 -4.01 9.60 1.26
C LEU A 110 -5.07 8.64 1.85
N SER A 111 -6.30 8.84 1.43
CA SER A 111 -7.49 8.10 1.85
C SER A 111 -8.01 7.19 0.72
N GLY A 112 -9.18 6.57 0.91
CA GLY A 112 -9.90 5.83 -0.11
C GLY A 112 -11.20 6.53 -0.52
N ILE A 113 -11.64 6.34 -1.76
CA ILE A 113 -12.93 6.87 -2.25
C ILE A 113 -14.07 6.26 -1.44
N VAL A 114 -14.98 7.12 -0.98
CA VAL A 114 -16.12 6.78 -0.13
C VAL A 114 -17.40 7.31 -0.77
N ASN A 115 -18.17 6.43 -1.41
CA ASN A 115 -19.34 6.83 -2.22
C ASN A 115 -20.70 6.52 -1.60
N GLU A 116 -20.79 5.69 -0.57
CA GLU A 116 -22.06 5.21 0.00
C GLU A 116 -22.21 5.52 1.49
N ASP A 117 -23.46 5.56 1.96
CA ASP A 117 -23.77 5.72 3.39
C ASP A 117 -23.48 4.42 4.16
N ASN A 118 -23.58 3.25 3.51
CA ASN A 118 -23.21 1.93 4.06
C ASN A 118 -21.78 1.57 3.75
N LEU A 119 -20.86 2.09 4.53
CA LEU A 119 -19.43 1.88 4.38
C LEU A 119 -18.98 0.53 4.96
N SER A 120 -18.03 -0.12 4.30
CA SER A 120 -17.25 -1.17 4.95
C SER A 120 -16.52 -0.58 6.18
N SER A 121 -16.22 -1.42 7.17
CA SER A 121 -15.46 -0.98 8.37
C SER A 121 -14.17 -0.25 8.01
N HIS A 122 -13.53 -0.66 6.92
CA HIS A 122 -12.33 -0.05 6.40
C HIS A 122 -12.56 1.37 5.87
N LEU A 123 -13.56 1.57 5.01
CA LEU A 123 -13.90 2.89 4.45
C LEU A 123 -14.41 3.84 5.53
N TRP A 124 -15.17 3.31 6.50
CA TRP A 124 -15.62 4.09 7.66
C TRP A 124 -14.42 4.58 8.49
N SER A 125 -13.42 3.71 8.74
CA SER A 125 -12.20 4.09 9.46
C SER A 125 -11.46 5.23 8.75
N ARG A 126 -11.34 5.16 7.42
CA ARG A 126 -10.70 6.22 6.60
C ARG A 126 -11.41 7.56 6.75
N LYS A 127 -12.74 7.56 6.64
CA LYS A 127 -13.55 8.77 6.85
C LYS A 127 -13.43 9.32 8.29
N ASN A 128 -13.29 8.44 9.28
CA ASN A 128 -13.08 8.86 10.66
C ASN A 128 -11.70 9.49 10.86
N VAL A 129 -10.65 8.94 10.22
CA VAL A 129 -9.30 9.53 10.23
C VAL A 129 -9.30 10.92 9.58
N GLU A 130 -9.99 11.12 8.45
CA GLU A 130 -10.16 12.44 7.83
C GLU A 130 -10.73 13.46 8.83
N LYS A 131 -11.80 13.08 9.55
CA LYS A 131 -12.42 13.96 10.55
C LYS A 131 -11.46 14.32 11.70
N ILE A 132 -10.71 13.34 12.19
CA ILE A 132 -9.74 13.57 13.28
C ILE A 132 -8.61 14.47 12.82
N LEU A 133 -8.07 14.25 11.60
CA LEU A 133 -7.02 15.09 11.05
C LEU A 133 -7.49 16.53 10.85
N ALA A 134 -8.73 16.72 10.40
CA ALA A 134 -9.34 18.06 10.24
C ALA A 134 -9.52 18.86 11.55
N GLU A 135 -9.34 18.22 12.72
CA GLU A 135 -9.29 18.92 14.03
C GLU A 135 -7.90 19.54 14.31
N GLY A 136 -6.90 19.30 13.46
CA GLY A 136 -5.55 19.86 13.60
C GLY A 136 -5.47 21.37 13.31
N LEU A 137 -4.34 21.99 13.68
CA LEU A 137 -4.09 23.43 13.48
C LEU A 137 -3.30 23.69 12.16
N PHE A 138 -3.66 23.01 11.10
CA PHE A 138 -3.04 23.06 9.77
C PHE A 138 -4.11 22.93 8.69
N HIS A 139 -3.79 23.28 7.46
CA HIS A 139 -4.66 23.03 6.32
C HIS A 139 -4.59 21.54 5.92
N LEU A 140 -5.73 20.88 5.81
CA LEU A 140 -5.80 19.46 5.45
C LEU A 140 -6.15 19.28 3.97
N THR A 141 -5.26 18.63 3.21
CA THR A 141 -5.54 18.17 1.84
C THR A 141 -5.77 16.67 1.84
N VAL A 142 -6.96 16.21 1.45
CA VAL A 142 -7.30 14.78 1.41
C VAL A 142 -7.37 14.29 -0.03
N LEU A 143 -6.55 13.29 -0.36
CA LEU A 143 -6.59 12.59 -1.64
C LEU A 143 -7.29 11.24 -1.44
N ARG A 144 -8.47 11.05 -2.02
CA ARG A 144 -9.23 9.80 -1.96
C ARG A 144 -8.98 8.98 -3.21
N ALA A 145 -8.21 7.93 -3.07
CA ALA A 145 -7.82 7.08 -4.20
C ALA A 145 -8.74 5.89 -4.40
N GLY A 146 -8.92 5.47 -5.66
CA GLY A 146 -9.45 4.18 -6.02
C GLY A 146 -8.43 3.05 -5.81
N ILE A 147 -8.62 1.93 -6.52
CA ILE A 147 -7.68 0.79 -6.46
C ILE A 147 -6.35 1.18 -7.09
N ILE A 148 -5.28 1.12 -6.29
CA ILE A 148 -3.93 1.45 -6.77
C ILE A 148 -3.33 0.26 -7.53
N VAL A 149 -2.95 0.50 -8.78
CA VAL A 149 -2.33 -0.48 -9.68
C VAL A 149 -0.85 -0.16 -9.83
N GLY A 150 -0.01 -1.13 -9.46
CA GLY A 150 1.43 -1.01 -9.59
C GLY A 150 2.14 -2.22 -9.00
N SER A 151 3.38 -2.45 -9.42
CA SER A 151 4.20 -3.56 -8.91
C SER A 151 4.30 -3.55 -7.39
N GLY A 152 3.99 -4.67 -6.74
CA GLY A 152 4.02 -4.79 -5.28
C GLY A 152 2.81 -4.21 -4.55
N SER A 153 1.80 -3.63 -5.22
CA SER A 153 0.54 -3.28 -4.56
C SER A 153 -0.30 -4.52 -4.27
N SER A 154 -1.01 -4.55 -3.15
CA SER A 154 -1.84 -5.71 -2.79
C SER A 154 -2.90 -6.02 -3.86
N SER A 155 -3.55 -4.99 -4.39
CA SER A 155 -4.60 -5.15 -5.41
C SER A 155 -4.06 -5.71 -6.72
N PHE A 156 -2.92 -5.21 -7.20
CA PHE A 156 -2.28 -5.70 -8.41
C PHE A 156 -1.79 -7.14 -8.26
N GLU A 157 -1.15 -7.45 -7.12
CA GLU A 157 -0.65 -8.81 -6.85
C GLU A 157 -1.79 -9.83 -6.76
N ILE A 158 -2.95 -9.46 -6.21
CA ILE A 158 -4.13 -10.31 -6.18
C ILE A 158 -4.66 -10.56 -7.59
N ILE A 159 -4.79 -9.52 -8.41
CA ILE A 159 -5.24 -9.65 -9.81
C ILE A 159 -4.29 -10.57 -10.57
N ARG A 160 -2.99 -10.38 -10.42
CA ARG A 160 -1.95 -11.21 -11.02
C ARG A 160 -2.09 -12.66 -10.59
N ASP A 161 -2.12 -12.92 -9.29
CA ASP A 161 -2.23 -14.26 -8.72
C ASP A 161 -3.49 -14.99 -9.23
N LEU A 162 -4.63 -14.31 -9.28
CA LEU A 162 -5.88 -14.89 -9.78
C LEU A 162 -5.77 -15.25 -11.27
N CYS A 163 -5.28 -14.34 -12.09
CA CYS A 163 -5.21 -14.56 -13.53
C CYS A 163 -4.15 -15.58 -13.93
N GLU A 164 -3.00 -15.58 -13.27
CA GLU A 164 -1.88 -16.48 -13.61
C GLU A 164 -2.06 -17.88 -13.06
N LYS A 165 -2.75 -18.05 -11.92
CA LYS A 165 -2.93 -19.35 -11.26
C LYS A 165 -4.22 -20.06 -11.66
N LEU A 166 -5.26 -19.33 -12.07
CA LEU A 166 -6.59 -19.88 -12.32
C LEU A 166 -7.03 -19.72 -13.77
N PRO A 167 -6.96 -20.77 -14.60
CA PRO A 167 -7.52 -20.74 -15.95
C PRO A 167 -9.05 -20.67 -15.93
N VAL A 168 -9.69 -21.18 -14.87
CA VAL A 168 -11.15 -21.08 -14.65
C VAL A 168 -11.39 -20.52 -13.25
N MET A 169 -12.13 -19.41 -13.18
CA MET A 169 -12.50 -18.73 -11.95
C MET A 169 -14.00 -18.80 -11.72
N ILE A 170 -14.41 -19.34 -10.57
CA ILE A 170 -15.79 -19.24 -10.09
C ILE A 170 -15.84 -18.07 -9.11
N THR A 171 -16.55 -17.01 -9.48
CA THR A 171 -16.53 -15.75 -8.74
C THR A 171 -17.91 -15.38 -8.19
N PRO A 172 -17.97 -14.73 -7.02
CA PRO A 172 -19.24 -14.22 -6.46
C PRO A 172 -19.69 -12.94 -7.18
N LYS A 173 -20.94 -12.51 -6.91
CA LYS A 173 -21.55 -11.32 -7.57
C LYS A 173 -20.75 -10.03 -7.38
N TRP A 174 -20.01 -9.85 -6.29
CA TRP A 174 -19.23 -8.63 -6.07
C TRP A 174 -18.15 -8.39 -7.14
N VAL A 175 -17.77 -9.40 -7.91
CA VAL A 175 -16.86 -9.21 -9.05
C VAL A 175 -17.43 -8.27 -10.12
N LEU A 176 -18.75 -8.04 -10.11
CA LEU A 176 -19.46 -7.11 -11.00
C LEU A 176 -19.52 -5.67 -10.45
N THR A 177 -19.10 -5.45 -9.19
CA THR A 177 -19.05 -4.11 -8.58
C THR A 177 -18.04 -3.26 -9.34
N LYS A 178 -18.41 -2.01 -9.59
CA LYS A 178 -17.56 -1.08 -10.32
C LYS A 178 -16.55 -0.39 -9.41
N THR A 179 -15.38 -0.18 -9.96
CA THR A 179 -14.29 0.55 -9.36
C THR A 179 -13.54 1.36 -10.42
N GLN A 180 -12.77 2.33 -9.99
CA GLN A 180 -11.97 3.17 -10.87
C GLN A 180 -10.51 3.08 -10.46
N PRO A 181 -9.71 2.20 -11.12
CA PRO A 181 -8.30 2.00 -10.77
C PRO A 181 -7.45 3.22 -11.13
N ILE A 182 -6.36 3.41 -10.40
CA ILE A 182 -5.37 4.46 -10.60
C ILE A 182 -3.95 3.88 -10.61
N ALA A 183 -3.09 4.34 -11.51
CA ALA A 183 -1.71 3.91 -11.53
C ALA A 183 -0.94 4.49 -10.32
N ILE A 184 0.00 3.70 -9.77
CA ILE A 184 0.87 4.16 -8.68
C ILE A 184 1.68 5.42 -9.08
N ARG A 185 2.02 5.56 -10.37
CA ARG A 185 2.71 6.75 -10.89
C ARG A 185 1.83 7.99 -10.73
N ASP A 186 0.54 7.89 -11.03
CA ASP A 186 -0.39 9.01 -10.90
C ASP A 186 -0.60 9.40 -9.44
N ILE A 187 -0.66 8.41 -8.53
CA ILE A 187 -0.67 8.68 -7.08
C ILE A 187 0.53 9.52 -6.67
N MET A 188 1.72 9.21 -7.18
CA MET A 188 2.93 10.01 -6.89
C MET A 188 2.79 11.42 -7.44
N SER A 189 2.32 11.58 -8.69
CA SER A 189 2.10 12.90 -9.31
C SER A 189 1.09 13.73 -8.51
N PHE A 190 -0.01 13.15 -8.04
CA PHE A 190 -0.96 13.86 -7.20
C PHE A 190 -0.37 14.24 -5.84
N LEU A 191 0.31 13.30 -5.16
CA LEU A 191 0.92 13.55 -3.85
C LEU A 191 1.98 14.67 -3.90
N THR A 192 2.78 14.71 -4.96
CA THR A 192 3.78 15.77 -5.14
C THR A 192 3.16 17.06 -5.68
N GLY A 193 2.13 16.98 -6.52
CA GLY A 193 1.47 18.12 -7.11
C GLY A 193 0.68 18.99 -6.12
N VAL A 194 0.10 18.40 -5.06
CA VAL A 194 -0.62 19.15 -4.02
C VAL A 194 0.30 19.76 -2.97
N LEU A 195 1.60 19.48 -3.01
CA LEU A 195 2.55 19.94 -2.02
C LEU A 195 2.69 21.48 -2.08
N GLY A 196 2.22 22.17 -1.03
CA GLY A 196 2.22 23.63 -0.95
C GLY A 196 1.26 24.31 -1.94
N HIS A 197 0.27 23.58 -2.46
CA HIS A 197 -0.70 24.13 -3.41
C HIS A 197 -1.94 24.65 -2.67
N GLU A 198 -2.01 25.95 -2.42
CA GLU A 198 -3.04 26.59 -1.59
C GLU A 198 -4.49 26.29 -2.04
N GLU A 199 -4.74 26.13 -3.37
CA GLU A 199 -6.06 25.79 -3.91
C GLU A 199 -6.55 24.38 -3.46
N THR A 200 -5.68 23.59 -2.83
CA THR A 200 -6.01 22.26 -2.33
C THR A 200 -6.20 22.20 -0.82
N TYR A 201 -6.07 23.33 -0.13
CA TYR A 201 -6.17 23.42 1.31
C TYR A 201 -7.61 23.22 1.79
N ASP A 202 -7.76 22.53 2.92
CA ASP A 202 -9.03 22.24 3.58
C ASP A 202 -10.09 21.60 2.67
N ASP A 203 -9.64 20.81 1.71
CA ASP A 203 -10.50 20.15 0.74
C ASP A 203 -10.14 18.69 0.52
N SER A 204 -11.07 17.95 -0.09
CA SER A 204 -10.92 16.53 -0.41
C SER A 204 -11.21 16.26 -1.87
N PHE A 205 -10.36 15.49 -2.51
CA PHE A 205 -10.38 15.22 -3.94
C PHE A 205 -10.38 13.72 -4.21
N ASP A 206 -11.30 13.26 -5.04
CA ASP A 206 -11.25 11.91 -5.56
C ASP A 206 -10.21 11.84 -6.68
N ILE A 207 -9.25 10.92 -6.55
CA ILE A 207 -8.21 10.67 -7.55
C ILE A 207 -8.33 9.26 -8.12
N ALA A 208 -8.46 9.17 -9.44
CA ALA A 208 -8.66 7.92 -10.14
C ALA A 208 -8.15 8.00 -11.58
N GLY A 209 -7.93 6.85 -12.21
CA GLY A 209 -7.64 6.76 -13.64
C GLY A 209 -8.90 7.02 -14.49
N PRO A 210 -8.79 7.03 -15.82
CA PRO A 210 -9.92 7.31 -16.71
C PRO A 210 -10.90 6.14 -16.86
N ASP A 211 -10.50 4.90 -16.55
CA ASP A 211 -11.30 3.70 -16.75
C ASP A 211 -12.19 3.38 -15.54
N VAL A 212 -13.51 3.32 -15.75
CA VAL A 212 -14.45 2.76 -14.78
C VAL A 212 -14.74 1.30 -15.16
N LEU A 213 -14.27 0.36 -14.32
CA LEU A 213 -14.29 -1.07 -14.60
C LEU A 213 -14.92 -1.85 -13.44
N SER A 214 -15.60 -2.95 -13.75
CA SER A 214 -15.87 -3.98 -12.74
C SER A 214 -14.60 -4.77 -12.42
N TYR A 215 -14.55 -5.42 -11.27
CA TYR A 215 -13.44 -6.34 -10.94
C TYR A 215 -13.29 -7.43 -12.00
N LYS A 216 -14.42 -7.91 -12.58
CA LYS A 216 -14.41 -8.87 -13.68
C LYS A 216 -13.70 -8.32 -14.91
N GLU A 217 -14.03 -7.09 -15.32
CA GLU A 217 -13.38 -6.42 -16.46
C GLU A 217 -11.90 -6.19 -16.20
N MET A 218 -11.52 -5.84 -14.97
CA MET A 218 -10.10 -5.70 -14.60
C MET A 218 -9.34 -7.02 -14.78
N LEU A 219 -9.89 -8.14 -14.29
CA LEU A 219 -9.31 -9.48 -14.46
C LEU A 219 -9.22 -9.86 -15.95
N GLN A 220 -10.26 -9.60 -16.73
CA GLN A 220 -10.29 -9.89 -18.16
C GLN A 220 -9.25 -9.07 -18.93
N ARG A 221 -9.20 -7.75 -18.72
CA ARG A 221 -8.23 -6.87 -19.39
C ARG A 221 -6.78 -7.23 -19.02
N TYR A 222 -6.54 -7.61 -17.76
CA TYR A 222 -5.23 -8.12 -17.33
C TYR A 222 -4.87 -9.41 -18.08
N ALA A 223 -5.78 -10.38 -18.10
CA ALA A 223 -5.55 -11.66 -18.77
C ALA A 223 -5.29 -11.47 -20.28
N GLU A 224 -6.10 -10.67 -20.96
CA GLU A 224 -5.92 -10.33 -22.37
C GLU A 224 -4.55 -9.71 -22.64
N GLN A 225 -4.15 -8.74 -21.85
CA GLN A 225 -2.87 -8.03 -22.01
C GLN A 225 -1.66 -8.94 -21.79
N ARG A 226 -1.80 -9.96 -20.93
CA ARG A 226 -0.77 -10.95 -20.65
C ARG A 226 -0.87 -12.22 -21.49
N GLY A 227 -1.85 -12.31 -22.39
CA GLY A 227 -2.06 -13.45 -23.28
C GLY A 227 -2.65 -14.69 -22.59
N PHE A 228 -3.26 -14.52 -21.41
CA PHE A 228 -3.93 -15.61 -20.71
C PHE A 228 -5.38 -15.78 -21.24
N LYS A 229 -5.84 -17.03 -21.24
CA LYS A 229 -7.23 -17.39 -21.56
C LYS A 229 -7.92 -17.83 -20.26
N ASN A 230 -8.55 -16.89 -19.57
CA ASN A 230 -9.25 -17.16 -18.32
C ASN A 230 -10.76 -17.18 -18.53
N TRP A 231 -11.44 -18.19 -17.95
CA TRP A 231 -12.89 -18.28 -17.94
C TRP A 231 -13.39 -17.82 -16.58
N ILE A 232 -14.22 -16.75 -16.57
CA ILE A 232 -14.77 -16.18 -15.33
C ILE A 232 -16.27 -16.44 -15.28
N LEU A 233 -16.67 -17.40 -14.43
CA LEU A 233 -18.06 -17.79 -14.19
C LEU A 233 -18.56 -17.11 -12.90
N THR A 234 -19.54 -16.23 -13.03
CA THR A 234 -20.13 -15.54 -11.87
C THR A 234 -21.32 -16.33 -11.35
N VAL A 235 -21.26 -16.71 -10.06
CA VAL A 235 -22.34 -17.44 -9.39
C VAL A 235 -23.13 -16.52 -8.45
N PRO A 236 -24.47 -16.72 -8.32
CA PRO A 236 -25.33 -15.82 -7.57
C PRO A 236 -25.12 -15.90 -6.05
N VAL A 237 -24.58 -17.00 -5.54
CA VAL A 237 -24.51 -17.29 -4.09
C VAL A 237 -23.10 -17.71 -3.71
N MET A 238 -22.32 -16.75 -3.15
CA MET A 238 -21.17 -17.06 -2.31
C MET A 238 -21.22 -16.16 -1.07
N THR A 239 -21.20 -16.77 0.11
CA THR A 239 -21.13 -15.98 1.34
C THR A 239 -19.78 -15.26 1.42
N PRO A 240 -19.68 -14.11 2.11
CA PRO A 240 -18.40 -13.40 2.28
C PRO A 240 -17.30 -14.28 2.86
N LYS A 241 -17.64 -15.18 3.79
CA LYS A 241 -16.70 -16.14 4.38
C LYS A 241 -16.12 -17.11 3.35
N ILE A 242 -16.96 -17.71 2.51
CA ILE A 242 -16.52 -18.64 1.45
C ILE A 242 -15.66 -17.89 0.42
N SER A 243 -16.05 -16.67 0.02
CA SER A 243 -15.27 -15.81 -0.87
C SER A 243 -13.90 -15.47 -0.31
N SER A 244 -13.81 -15.18 0.98
CA SER A 244 -12.56 -14.84 1.65
C SER A 244 -11.63 -16.05 1.79
N TYR A 245 -12.17 -17.24 2.06
CA TYR A 245 -11.39 -18.48 2.06
C TYR A 245 -10.86 -18.81 0.65
N TRP A 246 -11.69 -18.66 -0.38
CA TRP A 246 -11.26 -18.86 -1.76
C TRP A 246 -10.12 -17.90 -2.14
N LEU A 247 -10.26 -16.62 -1.84
CA LEU A 247 -9.22 -15.62 -2.10
C LEU A 247 -7.92 -15.94 -1.32
N TYR A 248 -8.03 -16.35 -0.06
CA TYR A 248 -6.90 -16.75 0.77
C TYR A 248 -6.14 -17.95 0.18
N PHE A 249 -6.86 -18.97 -0.32
CA PHE A 249 -6.21 -20.16 -0.89
C PHE A 249 -5.52 -19.90 -2.22
N VAL A 250 -6.05 -18.99 -3.03
CA VAL A 250 -5.55 -18.74 -4.38
C VAL A 250 -4.45 -17.69 -4.40
N THR A 251 -4.55 -16.71 -3.53
CA THR A 251 -3.61 -15.58 -3.50
C THR A 251 -2.63 -15.69 -2.34
N SER A 252 -1.55 -14.94 -2.42
CA SER A 252 -0.56 -14.87 -1.34
C SER A 252 -0.98 -13.94 -0.19
N THR A 253 -2.28 -13.66 -0.03
CA THR A 253 -2.82 -12.79 1.02
C THR A 253 -3.12 -13.56 2.30
N SER A 254 -3.10 -12.86 3.46
CA SER A 254 -3.60 -13.46 4.70
C SER A 254 -5.14 -13.54 4.69
N TYR A 255 -5.73 -14.49 5.43
CA TYR A 255 -7.19 -14.62 5.53
C TYR A 255 -7.87 -13.34 6.04
N LYS A 256 -7.26 -12.65 7.03
CA LYS A 256 -7.77 -11.37 7.56
C LYS A 256 -7.82 -10.28 6.49
N LEU A 257 -6.76 -10.17 5.71
CA LEU A 257 -6.71 -9.22 4.60
C LEU A 257 -7.73 -9.58 3.52
N ALA A 258 -7.84 -10.85 3.14
CA ALA A 258 -8.83 -11.34 2.19
C ALA A 258 -10.26 -11.01 2.63
N LEU A 259 -10.57 -11.15 3.94
CA LEU A 259 -11.89 -10.80 4.49
C LEU A 259 -12.20 -9.30 4.34
N ASN A 260 -11.26 -8.44 4.72
CA ASN A 260 -11.42 -6.99 4.63
C ASN A 260 -11.54 -6.51 3.17
N LEU A 261 -10.76 -7.11 2.27
CA LEU A 261 -10.82 -6.79 0.84
C LEU A 261 -12.15 -7.20 0.22
N VAL A 262 -12.63 -8.42 0.47
CA VAL A 262 -13.93 -8.90 -0.03
C VAL A 262 -15.08 -8.03 0.47
N ASP A 263 -15.01 -7.55 1.70
CA ASP A 263 -16.03 -6.66 2.25
C ASP A 263 -16.01 -5.28 1.57
N SER A 264 -14.82 -4.75 1.30
CA SER A 264 -14.66 -3.50 0.55
C SER A 264 -15.05 -3.61 -0.94
N MET A 265 -14.87 -4.78 -1.55
CA MET A 265 -15.21 -5.02 -2.97
C MET A 265 -16.71 -5.07 -3.26
N LYS A 266 -17.58 -5.06 -2.25
CA LYS A 266 -19.04 -5.00 -2.43
C LYS A 266 -19.55 -3.58 -2.65
N VAL A 267 -18.75 -2.59 -2.34
CA VAL A 267 -19.09 -1.17 -2.43
C VAL A 267 -18.50 -0.62 -3.71
N GLU A 268 -19.29 0.18 -4.42
CA GLU A 268 -18.83 0.85 -5.64
C GLU A 268 -17.83 1.97 -5.27
N VAL A 269 -16.68 1.97 -5.95
CA VAL A 269 -15.56 2.90 -5.70
C VAL A 269 -15.23 3.62 -7.00
N VAL A 270 -16.01 4.65 -7.32
CA VAL A 270 -15.87 5.47 -8.53
C VAL A 270 -15.73 6.94 -8.12
N ALA A 271 -14.78 7.65 -8.70
CA ALA A 271 -14.56 9.06 -8.44
C ALA A 271 -15.78 9.90 -8.88
N ARG A 272 -16.25 10.76 -7.99
CA ARG A 272 -17.35 11.72 -8.25
C ARG A 272 -16.82 13.09 -8.64
N ASP A 273 -15.56 13.35 -8.31
CA ASP A 273 -14.89 14.62 -8.55
C ASP A 273 -13.56 14.37 -9.27
N GLN A 274 -13.30 15.11 -10.31
CA GLN A 274 -12.07 15.07 -11.10
C GLN A 274 -11.42 16.46 -11.23
N ARG A 275 -11.82 17.42 -10.39
CA ARG A 275 -11.32 18.80 -10.48
C ARG A 275 -9.83 18.91 -10.20
N LEU A 276 -9.27 18.05 -9.34
CA LEU A 276 -7.84 18.08 -9.01
C LEU A 276 -6.96 17.78 -10.23
N GLN A 277 -7.42 16.91 -11.14
CA GLN A 277 -6.72 16.62 -12.41
C GLN A 277 -6.55 17.90 -13.23
N LYS A 278 -7.57 18.75 -13.25
CA LYS A 278 -7.54 20.04 -13.96
C LYS A 278 -6.69 21.08 -13.24
N ILE A 279 -6.78 21.15 -11.91
CA ILE A 279 -5.99 22.09 -11.07
C ILE A 279 -4.50 21.83 -11.26
N LEU A 280 -4.10 20.55 -11.29
CA LEU A 280 -2.70 20.16 -11.37
C LEU A 280 -2.21 19.84 -12.78
N ASP A 281 -3.07 19.95 -13.80
CA ASP A 281 -2.78 19.56 -15.19
C ASP A 281 -2.21 18.14 -15.32
N ILE A 282 -2.86 17.19 -14.61
CA ILE A 282 -2.47 15.77 -14.60
C ILE A 282 -3.46 14.96 -15.42
N GLU A 283 -2.97 14.24 -16.42
CA GLU A 283 -3.72 13.22 -17.17
C GLU A 283 -3.37 11.83 -16.65
N PRO A 284 -4.26 11.19 -15.86
CA PRO A 284 -3.98 9.87 -15.32
C PRO A 284 -3.94 8.79 -16.39
N HIS A 285 -3.07 7.80 -16.19
CA HIS A 285 -2.90 6.67 -17.08
C HIS A 285 -4.13 5.74 -17.06
N THR A 286 -4.39 5.12 -18.20
CA THR A 286 -5.39 4.05 -18.33
C THR A 286 -4.98 2.81 -17.52
N TYR A 287 -5.95 1.95 -17.22
CA TYR A 287 -5.69 0.68 -16.52
C TYR A 287 -4.68 -0.20 -17.29
N ARG A 288 -4.74 -0.17 -18.63
CA ARG A 288 -3.81 -0.90 -19.49
C ARG A 288 -2.38 -0.40 -19.34
N GLU A 289 -2.19 0.91 -19.39
CA GLU A 289 -0.87 1.53 -19.20
C GLU A 289 -0.33 1.27 -17.79
N ALA A 290 -1.19 1.29 -16.77
CA ALA A 290 -0.81 0.98 -15.40
C ALA A 290 -0.27 -0.46 -15.27
N ILE A 291 -0.90 -1.44 -15.95
CA ILE A 291 -0.42 -2.82 -16.00
C ILE A 291 0.94 -2.90 -16.70
N ASP A 292 1.11 -2.26 -17.87
CA ASP A 292 2.37 -2.27 -18.61
C ASP A 292 3.52 -1.69 -17.79
N MET A 293 3.28 -0.58 -17.11
CA MET A 293 4.27 0.03 -16.22
C MET A 293 4.63 -0.87 -15.03
N ALA A 294 3.65 -1.57 -14.44
CA ALA A 294 3.89 -2.49 -13.35
C ALA A 294 4.79 -3.64 -13.79
N PHE A 295 4.55 -4.20 -14.98
CA PHE A 295 5.37 -5.29 -15.52
C PHE A 295 6.77 -4.85 -15.90
N LYS A 296 6.95 -3.70 -16.53
CA LYS A 296 8.28 -3.16 -16.84
C LYS A 296 9.16 -3.07 -15.58
N LYS A 297 8.58 -2.66 -14.45
CA LYS A 297 9.30 -2.62 -13.16
C LYS A 297 9.65 -4.01 -12.64
N ILE A 298 8.74 -4.98 -12.75
CA ILE A 298 8.99 -6.37 -12.35
C ILE A 298 10.08 -7.01 -13.22
N GLU A 299 10.01 -6.85 -14.54
CA GLU A 299 10.99 -7.40 -15.49
C GLU A 299 12.39 -6.81 -15.29
N GLN A 300 12.48 -5.57 -14.84
CA GLN A 300 13.75 -4.89 -14.53
C GLN A 300 14.27 -5.18 -13.12
N ASN A 301 13.58 -6.00 -12.31
CA ASN A 301 13.86 -6.21 -10.87
C ASN A 301 13.91 -4.90 -10.05
N LEU A 302 13.15 -3.89 -10.46
CA LEU A 302 13.12 -2.57 -9.85
C LEU A 302 11.89 -2.37 -8.96
N VAL A 303 11.38 -3.43 -8.33
CA VAL A 303 10.28 -3.32 -7.36
C VAL A 303 10.84 -2.79 -6.05
N MET A 304 10.67 -1.49 -5.81
CA MET A 304 11.24 -0.78 -4.66
C MET A 304 10.65 -1.23 -3.32
N SER A 305 9.37 -1.60 -3.29
CA SER A 305 8.67 -2.03 -2.08
C SER A 305 7.44 -2.86 -2.43
N SER A 306 7.03 -3.72 -1.48
CA SER A 306 5.80 -4.49 -1.56
C SER A 306 4.93 -4.20 -0.34
N TRP A 307 3.61 -4.34 -0.45
CA TRP A 307 2.70 -4.25 0.68
C TRP A 307 3.04 -5.26 1.80
N LYS A 308 3.72 -6.35 1.45
CA LYS A 308 4.18 -7.36 2.42
C LYS A 308 5.31 -6.85 3.31
N ASP A 309 6.10 -5.88 2.86
CA ASP A 309 7.23 -5.35 3.62
C ASP A 309 6.75 -4.66 4.91
N SER A 310 5.55 -4.07 4.88
CA SER A 310 4.93 -3.48 6.07
C SER A 310 4.40 -4.51 7.08
N MET A 311 4.24 -5.79 6.69
CA MET A 311 3.68 -6.85 7.52
C MET A 311 4.73 -7.77 8.16
N VAL A 312 5.99 -7.65 7.79
CA VAL A 312 7.05 -8.51 8.31
C VAL A 312 7.35 -8.15 9.76
N SER A 313 7.00 -9.05 10.69
CA SER A 313 7.15 -8.89 12.13
C SER A 313 8.43 -9.54 12.70
N GLY A 314 9.40 -9.94 11.87
CA GLY A 314 10.63 -10.61 12.27
C GLY A 314 11.89 -9.82 11.92
N ARG A 315 12.98 -10.06 12.66
CA ARG A 315 14.32 -9.57 12.31
C ARG A 315 14.80 -10.33 11.06
N PHE A 316 14.66 -9.75 9.86
CA PHE A 316 15.34 -10.25 8.68
C PHE A 316 16.73 -9.62 8.58
N ARG A 317 17.77 -10.45 8.42
CA ARG A 317 19.13 -9.98 8.17
C ARG A 317 19.18 -9.21 6.85
N LYS A 318 19.77 -8.01 6.88
CA LYS A 318 20.13 -7.21 5.70
C LYS A 318 20.77 -8.12 4.63
N ASN A 319 20.34 -7.97 3.37
CA ASN A 319 20.93 -8.55 2.15
C ASN A 319 20.29 -9.82 1.55
N ILE A 320 19.04 -10.18 1.86
CA ILE A 320 18.37 -11.27 1.14
C ILE A 320 18.10 -10.86 -0.34
N GLU A 321 17.82 -9.58 -0.59
CA GLU A 321 17.52 -9.08 -1.95
C GLU A 321 18.65 -9.25 -2.95
N LYS A 322 19.91 -9.18 -2.51
CA LYS A 322 21.10 -9.41 -3.38
C LYS A 322 21.24 -10.85 -3.89
N TYR A 323 20.49 -11.78 -3.30
CA TYR A 323 20.58 -13.21 -3.61
C TYR A 323 19.34 -13.77 -4.33
N ILE A 324 18.27 -13.00 -4.45
CA ILE A 324 17.06 -13.42 -5.17
C ILE A 324 17.19 -13.01 -6.63
N GLN A 325 17.57 -13.92 -7.48
CA GLN A 325 17.45 -13.74 -8.93
C GLN A 325 16.05 -14.17 -9.37
N VAL A 326 15.24 -13.22 -9.84
CA VAL A 326 13.93 -13.53 -10.44
C VAL A 326 14.18 -14.20 -11.81
N PRO A 327 13.77 -15.46 -11.99
CA PRO A 327 14.05 -16.16 -13.24
C PRO A 327 13.20 -15.65 -14.39
N LYS A 328 13.77 -15.66 -15.60
CA LYS A 328 13.07 -15.32 -16.85
C LYS A 328 11.85 -16.22 -17.15
N PHE A 329 11.64 -17.31 -16.43
CA PHE A 329 10.62 -18.34 -16.68
C PHE A 329 9.85 -18.79 -15.43
N GLY A 330 9.63 -17.90 -14.45
CA GLY A 330 8.72 -18.21 -13.33
C GLY A 330 9.25 -19.16 -12.25
N VAL A 331 10.51 -19.55 -12.28
CA VAL A 331 11.16 -20.38 -11.25
C VAL A 331 12.08 -19.52 -10.40
N LEU A 332 11.75 -19.29 -9.12
CA LEU A 332 12.65 -18.65 -8.14
C LEU A 332 13.76 -19.64 -7.79
N LYS A 333 15.02 -19.25 -8.02
CA LYS A 333 16.19 -20.06 -7.68
C LYS A 333 17.06 -19.28 -6.71
N ASP A 334 16.99 -19.62 -5.43
CA ASP A 334 17.94 -19.14 -4.42
C ASP A 334 19.00 -20.24 -4.21
N VAL A 335 20.27 -19.86 -4.33
CA VAL A 335 21.41 -20.79 -4.14
C VAL A 335 22.35 -20.18 -3.12
N LYS A 336 22.38 -20.75 -1.93
CA LYS A 336 23.41 -20.46 -0.92
C LYS A 336 24.43 -21.59 -0.89
N LYS A 337 25.70 -21.22 -0.95
CA LYS A 337 26.82 -22.14 -0.78
C LYS A 337 27.54 -21.85 0.53
N MET A 338 27.66 -22.84 1.39
CA MET A 338 28.39 -22.75 2.65
C MET A 338 29.30 -23.96 2.80
N LYS A 339 30.53 -23.75 3.26
CA LYS A 339 31.42 -24.85 3.67
C LYS A 339 30.88 -25.42 5.00
N ILE A 340 30.65 -26.71 5.01
CA ILE A 340 30.11 -27.41 6.21
C ILE A 340 31.09 -28.49 6.66
N GLU A 341 31.35 -28.53 7.97
CA GLU A 341 32.26 -29.51 8.56
C GLU A 341 31.58 -30.88 8.78
N ASN A 342 30.27 -30.88 9.03
CA ASN A 342 29.51 -32.12 9.27
C ASN A 342 28.24 -32.20 8.40
N PRO A 343 28.36 -32.76 7.17
CA PRO A 343 27.24 -32.90 6.24
C PRO A 343 26.09 -33.76 6.76
N LYS A 344 26.38 -34.78 7.57
CA LYS A 344 25.37 -35.69 8.13
C LYS A 344 24.44 -34.96 9.09
N GLN A 345 24.99 -34.08 9.93
CA GLN A 345 24.20 -33.27 10.87
C GLN A 345 23.28 -32.29 10.15
N VAL A 346 23.77 -31.68 9.07
CA VAL A 346 22.96 -30.75 8.26
C VAL A 346 21.81 -31.49 7.58
N LEU A 347 22.07 -32.66 6.98
CA LEU A 347 21.02 -33.51 6.42
C LEU A 347 19.98 -33.89 7.47
N GLN A 348 20.40 -34.30 8.65
CA GLN A 348 19.49 -34.68 9.74
C GLN A 348 18.64 -33.48 10.17
N ASN A 349 19.20 -32.27 10.23
CA ASN A 349 18.43 -31.06 10.53
C ASN A 349 17.41 -30.74 9.43
N ILE A 350 17.77 -30.90 8.15
CA ILE A 350 16.84 -30.71 7.01
C ILE A 350 15.68 -31.70 7.09
N TRP A 351 15.94 -32.99 7.40
CA TRP A 351 14.89 -34.01 7.51
C TRP A 351 13.96 -33.83 8.71
N THR A 352 14.36 -33.04 9.71
CA THR A 352 13.54 -32.76 10.90
C THR A 352 12.76 -31.44 10.79
N ILE A 353 12.92 -30.67 9.70
CA ILE A 353 12.15 -29.45 9.42
C ILE A 353 10.66 -29.80 9.29
N GLY A 354 9.80 -29.11 10.01
CA GLY A 354 8.36 -29.35 10.01
C GLY A 354 7.88 -30.47 10.95
N GLY A 355 8.80 -31.18 11.62
CA GLY A 355 8.49 -32.17 12.65
C GLY A 355 8.44 -31.58 14.05
N GLN A 356 8.86 -32.37 15.06
CA GLN A 356 8.87 -31.97 16.49
C GLN A 356 9.70 -30.70 16.78
N LYS A 357 10.66 -30.34 15.93
CA LYS A 357 11.50 -29.14 16.04
C LYS A 357 10.90 -27.89 15.36
N GLY A 358 9.75 -28.00 14.71
CA GLY A 358 9.12 -26.89 13.98
C GLY A 358 9.81 -26.54 12.66
N TRP A 359 9.51 -25.34 12.15
CA TRP A 359 10.02 -24.83 10.87
C TRP A 359 11.23 -23.88 11.06
N TYR A 360 11.72 -23.73 12.28
CA TYR A 360 12.83 -22.83 12.65
C TYR A 360 13.81 -23.53 13.57
#